data_5793c14df79c42599bbe06411196384c
#
_entry.id   5793c14df79c42599bbe06411196384c
#
_cell.length_a   1.000
_cell.length_b   1.000
_cell.length_c   1.000
_cell.angle_alpha   90.00
_cell.angle_beta   90.00
_cell.angle_gamma   90.00
#
_symmetry.space_group_name_H-M   'P 1'
#
loop_
_entity.id
_entity.type
_entity.pdbx_description
1 polymer ?
#
loop_
_entity_poly.entity_id
_entity_poly.type
_entity_poly.pdbx_seq_one_letter_code
_entity_poly.pdbx_strand_id
1 'polypeptide(L)'
;MTNIVINHATVRERADMLTFLRLCVERGLKTVSIWGDEIAKVGETDALSVLRDFGMTVSGYNRVGPLTADSLDRVEAELERAARFEADHVFLFTGGFQANEKDLATARRRVEDSIGKVLDSARKIGVKLAIEPLHPMVTGDRALISSLSHANSICEALGPGIGVVVDVYHCWWDERLAAEIERAGEAGRLLGFHVNDWLLPTRHLLTDRGMMGDGIIDLRGIYSMVRSAGYKGAVEVEIFSTDWWSRDPAEVIDIAIDRCRSLFRAE
;
A
#
# COMPACT_ATOMS: atom_id res chain seq x y z
N MET A 1 -13.05 12.43 -13.16
CA MET A 1 -11.57 12.51 -13.09
C MET A 1 -11.08 11.42 -12.16
N THR A 2 -9.99 10.75 -12.50
CA THR A 2 -9.37 9.73 -11.64
C THR A 2 -8.87 10.38 -10.35
N ASN A 3 -9.25 9.84 -9.20
CA ASN A 3 -8.70 10.26 -7.92
C ASN A 3 -7.26 9.73 -7.81
N ILE A 4 -6.28 10.64 -7.70
CA ILE A 4 -4.86 10.31 -7.65
C ILE A 4 -4.37 10.54 -6.22
N VAL A 5 -3.68 9.58 -5.68
CA VAL A 5 -2.99 9.63 -4.39
C VAL A 5 -1.50 9.43 -4.62
N ILE A 6 -0.69 10.23 -3.97
CA ILE A 6 0.75 9.99 -3.88
C ILE A 6 1.03 9.36 -2.52
N ASN A 7 1.75 8.25 -2.54
CA ASN A 7 2.32 7.63 -1.35
C ASN A 7 3.64 8.33 -1.02
N HIS A 8 3.85 8.73 0.23
CA HIS A 8 5.07 9.41 0.68
C HIS A 8 6.35 8.64 0.30
N ALA A 9 6.28 7.30 0.21
CA ALA A 9 7.40 6.48 -0.23
C ALA A 9 8.03 6.95 -1.56
N THR A 10 7.23 7.57 -2.44
CA THR A 10 7.67 8.05 -3.76
C THR A 10 8.74 9.16 -3.67
N VAL A 11 8.78 9.93 -2.58
CA VAL A 11 9.68 11.09 -2.40
C VAL A 11 10.42 11.11 -1.06
N ARG A 12 10.29 10.08 -0.24
CA ARG A 12 10.72 10.03 1.17
C ARG A 12 12.20 10.33 1.44
N GLU A 13 13.08 10.11 0.49
CA GLU A 13 14.52 10.37 0.68
C GLU A 13 14.89 11.87 0.52
N ARG A 14 13.98 12.68 -0.01
CA ARG A 14 14.21 14.10 -0.28
C ARG A 14 13.14 15.03 0.29
N ALA A 15 12.04 14.48 0.76
CA ALA A 15 10.98 15.24 1.42
C ALA A 15 10.55 14.51 2.70
N ASP A 16 10.65 15.17 3.84
CA ASP A 16 9.99 14.71 5.06
C ASP A 16 8.46 14.79 4.92
N MET A 17 7.75 14.23 5.89
CA MET A 17 6.29 14.17 5.83
C MET A 17 5.64 15.55 5.69
N LEU A 18 6.10 16.57 6.40
CA LEU A 18 5.51 17.90 6.33
C LEU A 18 5.75 18.58 4.98
N THR A 19 6.95 18.45 4.44
CA THR A 19 7.31 18.93 3.09
C THR A 19 6.46 18.21 2.04
N PHE A 20 6.33 16.89 2.13
CA PHE A 20 5.50 16.11 1.22
C PHE A 20 4.04 16.55 1.23
N LEU A 21 3.43 16.72 2.41
CA LEU A 21 2.04 17.18 2.54
C LEU A 21 1.84 18.54 1.88
N ARG A 22 2.74 19.49 2.09
CA ARG A 22 2.68 20.82 1.46
C ARG A 22 2.80 20.74 -0.06
N LEU A 23 3.73 19.95 -0.58
CA LEU A 23 3.87 19.72 -2.02
C LEU A 23 2.60 19.15 -2.65
N CYS A 24 1.91 18.24 -1.95
CA CYS A 24 0.63 17.70 -2.38
C CYS A 24 -0.48 18.77 -2.39
N VAL A 25 -0.56 19.58 -1.34
CA VAL A 25 -1.51 20.72 -1.26
C VAL A 25 -1.33 21.70 -2.42
N GLU A 26 -0.09 22.11 -2.69
CA GLU A 26 0.23 23.04 -3.79
C GLU A 26 -0.22 22.52 -5.15
N ARG A 27 -0.31 21.22 -5.32
CA ARG A 27 -0.77 20.54 -6.54
C ARG A 27 -2.26 20.20 -6.54
N GLY A 28 -2.98 20.65 -5.53
CA GLY A 28 -4.42 20.44 -5.40
C GLY A 28 -4.84 19.00 -5.08
N LEU A 29 -3.90 18.16 -4.63
CA LEU A 29 -4.23 16.83 -4.14
C LEU A 29 -5.00 16.95 -2.81
N LYS A 30 -6.03 16.13 -2.66
CA LYS A 30 -6.90 16.14 -1.47
C LYS A 30 -6.72 14.92 -0.58
N THR A 31 -6.04 13.91 -1.09
CA THR A 31 -5.82 12.64 -0.40
C THR A 31 -4.38 12.20 -0.58
N VAL A 32 -3.79 11.67 0.46
CA VAL A 32 -2.41 11.17 0.50
C VAL A 32 -2.34 9.81 1.18
N SER A 33 -1.25 9.10 0.97
CA SER A 33 -0.89 7.88 1.73
C SER A 33 0.37 8.16 2.54
N ILE A 34 0.33 7.85 3.81
CA ILE A 34 1.31 8.27 4.82
C ILE A 34 2.02 7.09 5.48
N TRP A 35 3.16 7.36 6.12
CA TRP A 35 3.98 6.36 6.82
C TRP A 35 4.14 6.74 8.30
N GLY A 36 3.81 5.81 9.20
CA GLY A 36 3.84 6.04 10.64
C GLY A 36 5.23 6.34 11.18
N ASP A 37 6.26 5.69 10.66
CA ASP A 37 7.66 5.95 11.02
C ASP A 37 8.13 7.34 10.55
N GLU A 38 7.63 7.83 9.43
CA GLU A 38 7.94 9.18 8.93
C GLU A 38 7.17 10.27 9.69
N ILE A 39 5.93 9.98 10.09
CA ILE A 39 5.17 10.87 10.99
C ILE A 39 5.88 11.01 12.33
N ALA A 40 6.41 9.92 12.88
CA ALA A 40 7.11 9.96 14.15
C ALA A 40 8.36 10.87 14.14
N LYS A 41 8.98 11.09 12.96
CA LYS A 41 10.14 11.98 12.82
C LYS A 41 9.78 13.46 12.87
N VAL A 42 8.60 13.84 12.33
CA VAL A 42 8.17 15.24 12.24
C VAL A 42 7.20 15.66 13.34
N GLY A 43 6.63 14.69 14.05
CA GLY A 43 5.61 14.91 15.07
C GLY A 43 4.19 14.74 14.55
N GLU A 44 3.40 13.97 15.30
CA GLU A 44 2.01 13.63 14.96
C GLU A 44 1.11 14.88 14.92
N THR A 45 1.29 15.78 15.90
CA THR A 45 0.51 17.02 16.02
C THR A 45 0.69 17.92 14.80
N ASP A 46 1.92 18.06 14.32
CA ASP A 46 2.23 18.92 13.19
C ASP A 46 1.67 18.34 11.88
N ALA A 47 1.78 17.04 11.69
CA ALA A 47 1.21 16.36 10.52
C ALA A 47 -0.32 16.46 10.50
N LEU A 48 -1.00 16.23 11.63
CA LEU A 48 -2.45 16.40 11.78
C LEU A 48 -2.92 17.84 11.54
N SER A 49 -2.14 18.83 11.99
CA SER A 49 -2.44 20.24 11.75
C SER A 49 -2.45 20.54 10.25
N VAL A 50 -1.41 20.13 9.52
CA VAL A 50 -1.36 20.34 8.06
C VAL A 50 -2.52 19.68 7.35
N LEU A 51 -2.82 18.42 7.67
CA LEU A 51 -3.96 17.70 7.05
C LEU A 51 -5.28 18.45 7.28
N ARG A 52 -5.53 18.89 8.51
CA ARG A 52 -6.75 19.62 8.91
C ARG A 52 -6.84 20.98 8.24
N ASP A 53 -5.76 21.77 8.28
CA ASP A 53 -5.75 23.15 7.79
C ASP A 53 -6.00 23.21 6.28
N PHE A 54 -5.63 22.16 5.54
CA PHE A 54 -5.85 22.07 4.10
C PHE A 54 -6.99 21.11 3.69
N GLY A 55 -7.71 20.53 4.64
CA GLY A 55 -8.83 19.62 4.40
C GLY A 55 -8.41 18.39 3.62
N MET A 56 -7.24 17.83 3.93
CA MET A 56 -6.72 16.62 3.32
C MET A 56 -7.21 15.37 4.06
N THR A 57 -7.36 14.28 3.32
CA THR A 57 -7.70 12.95 3.85
C THR A 57 -6.55 11.96 3.64
N VAL A 58 -6.58 10.86 4.38
CA VAL A 58 -5.58 9.80 4.30
C VAL A 58 -6.23 8.54 3.74
N SER A 59 -5.81 8.08 2.56
CA SER A 59 -6.27 6.82 1.95
C SER A 59 -5.67 5.61 2.65
N GLY A 60 -4.37 5.62 2.86
CA GLY A 60 -3.61 4.52 3.42
C GLY A 60 -2.63 4.94 4.50
N TYR A 61 -2.57 4.15 5.56
CA TYR A 61 -1.55 4.27 6.60
C TYR A 61 -0.55 3.13 6.49
N ASN A 62 0.69 3.43 6.20
CA ASN A 62 1.80 2.50 6.09
C ASN A 62 2.63 2.59 7.36
N ARG A 63 3.02 1.55 7.91
CA ARG A 63 2.55 0.18 7.85
C ARG A 63 2.55 -0.38 9.26
N VAL A 64 1.67 -1.31 9.51
CA VAL A 64 1.61 -2.02 10.78
C VAL A 64 2.31 -3.37 10.65
N GLY A 65 3.25 -3.67 11.53
CA GLY A 65 4.04 -4.89 11.52
C GLY A 65 5.55 -4.64 11.63
N PRO A 66 6.44 -5.65 11.46
CA PRO A 66 6.09 -7.05 11.13
C PRO A 66 5.30 -7.75 12.24
N LEU A 67 4.47 -8.72 11.83
CA LEU A 67 3.63 -9.50 12.75
C LEU A 67 4.46 -10.63 13.38
N THR A 68 4.94 -10.38 14.58
CA THR A 68 5.68 -11.35 15.41
C THR A 68 4.91 -11.61 16.70
N ALA A 69 5.29 -12.65 17.45
CA ALA A 69 4.63 -12.98 18.71
C ALA A 69 4.60 -11.81 19.71
N ASP A 70 5.66 -11.00 19.71
CA ASP A 70 5.86 -9.89 20.67
C ASP A 70 5.49 -8.53 20.07
N SER A 71 4.78 -8.47 18.95
CA SER A 71 4.51 -7.21 18.26
C SER A 71 3.14 -6.60 18.56
N LEU A 72 2.25 -7.29 19.27
CA LEU A 72 0.85 -6.87 19.42
C LEU A 72 0.69 -5.48 20.00
N ASP A 73 1.34 -5.15 21.11
CA ASP A 73 1.22 -3.82 21.75
C ASP A 73 1.66 -2.69 20.80
N ARG A 74 2.75 -2.92 20.08
CA ARG A 74 3.23 -1.95 19.06
C ARG A 74 2.25 -1.83 17.89
N VAL A 75 1.70 -2.95 17.46
CA VAL A 75 0.70 -3.00 16.39
C VAL A 75 -0.56 -2.23 16.79
N GLU A 76 -1.06 -2.42 18.01
CA GLU A 76 -2.22 -1.70 18.52
C GLU A 76 -1.96 -0.19 18.60
N ALA A 77 -0.80 0.23 19.09
CA ALA A 77 -0.43 1.65 19.12
C ALA A 77 -0.40 2.28 17.70
N GLU A 78 0.05 1.53 16.68
CA GLU A 78 0.03 2.00 15.29
C GLU A 78 -1.40 2.02 14.71
N LEU A 79 -2.27 1.07 15.07
CA LEU A 79 -3.68 1.11 14.68
C LEU A 79 -4.42 2.31 15.29
N GLU A 80 -4.17 2.61 16.55
CA GLU A 80 -4.71 3.81 17.20
C GLU A 80 -4.21 5.09 16.54
N ARG A 81 -2.93 5.13 16.15
CA ARG A 81 -2.39 6.25 15.39
C ARG A 81 -3.07 6.40 14.05
N ALA A 82 -3.21 5.32 13.28
CA ALA A 82 -3.93 5.33 12.01
C ALA A 82 -5.37 5.82 12.13
N ALA A 83 -6.06 5.44 13.22
CA ALA A 83 -7.41 5.93 13.53
C ALA A 83 -7.44 7.44 13.80
N ARG A 84 -6.43 8.00 14.50
CA ARG A 84 -6.34 9.47 14.70
C ARG A 84 -6.11 10.23 13.40
N PHE A 85 -5.48 9.61 12.41
CA PHE A 85 -5.33 10.15 11.05
C PHE A 85 -6.53 9.88 10.16
N GLU A 86 -7.58 9.22 10.67
CA GLU A 86 -8.79 8.85 9.91
C GLU A 86 -8.46 8.10 8.61
N ALA A 87 -7.44 7.25 8.63
CA ALA A 87 -7.01 6.52 7.45
C ALA A 87 -8.09 5.53 6.99
N ASP A 88 -8.38 5.49 5.68
CA ASP A 88 -9.38 4.59 5.10
C ASP A 88 -9.03 3.12 5.36
N HIS A 89 -7.74 2.80 5.34
CA HIS A 89 -7.23 1.48 5.66
C HIS A 89 -5.76 1.52 6.11
N VAL A 90 -5.33 0.42 6.72
CA VAL A 90 -3.99 0.23 7.27
C VAL A 90 -3.31 -0.95 6.61
N PHE A 91 -2.12 -0.74 6.05
CA PHE A 91 -1.35 -1.81 5.41
C PHE A 91 -0.69 -2.72 6.42
N LEU A 92 -0.87 -4.04 6.23
CA LEU A 92 -0.23 -5.06 7.03
C LEU A 92 1.12 -5.47 6.41
N PHE A 93 2.18 -5.24 7.15
CA PHE A 93 3.48 -5.83 6.89
C PHE A 93 3.61 -7.14 7.66
N THR A 94 3.38 -8.26 6.98
CA THR A 94 3.28 -9.56 7.65
C THR A 94 4.62 -10.09 8.17
N GLY A 95 5.73 -9.65 7.60
CA GLY A 95 7.06 -10.18 7.89
C GLY A 95 7.33 -11.53 7.20
N GLY A 96 8.61 -11.90 7.12
CA GLY A 96 9.08 -13.16 6.58
C GLY A 96 9.16 -14.27 7.62
N PHE A 97 10.09 -15.20 7.40
CA PHE A 97 10.43 -16.24 8.36
C PHE A 97 11.00 -15.66 9.65
N GLN A 98 10.64 -16.25 10.76
CA GLN A 98 11.27 -15.98 12.04
C GLN A 98 12.53 -16.85 12.23
N ALA A 99 13.35 -16.50 13.23
CA ALA A 99 14.54 -17.29 13.56
C ALA A 99 14.16 -18.76 13.78
N ASN A 100 14.89 -19.67 13.14
CA ASN A 100 14.70 -21.12 13.17
C ASN A 100 13.45 -21.66 12.47
N GLU A 101 12.58 -20.86 11.89
CA GLU A 101 11.52 -21.34 11.01
C GLU A 101 12.12 -21.83 9.68
N LYS A 102 11.70 -23.01 9.23
CA LYS A 102 12.13 -23.61 7.95
C LYS A 102 10.96 -24.18 7.16
N ASP A 103 9.80 -24.27 7.75
CA ASP A 103 8.59 -24.80 7.12
C ASP A 103 7.65 -23.66 6.72
N LEU A 104 7.48 -23.47 5.41
CA LEU A 104 6.67 -22.41 4.85
C LEU A 104 5.20 -22.49 5.27
N ALA A 105 4.64 -23.70 5.34
CA ALA A 105 3.25 -23.88 5.71
C ALA A 105 3.00 -23.47 7.18
N THR A 106 3.91 -23.84 8.07
CA THR A 106 3.84 -23.43 9.48
C THR A 106 4.03 -21.93 9.66
N ALA A 107 4.98 -21.33 8.94
CA ALA A 107 5.20 -19.89 8.98
C ALA A 107 3.97 -19.10 8.46
N ARG A 108 3.32 -19.58 7.40
CA ARG A 108 2.07 -18.99 6.89
C ARG A 108 0.94 -19.07 7.91
N ARG A 109 0.70 -20.23 8.53
CA ARG A 109 -0.31 -20.36 9.60
C ARG A 109 -0.08 -19.39 10.74
N ARG A 110 1.18 -19.24 11.18
CA ARG A 110 1.54 -18.23 12.21
C ARG A 110 1.12 -16.82 11.80
N VAL A 111 1.39 -16.44 10.56
CA VAL A 111 1.01 -15.12 10.04
C VAL A 111 -0.51 -14.97 9.97
N GLU A 112 -1.23 -15.98 9.49
CA GLU A 112 -2.69 -15.99 9.42
C GLU A 112 -3.32 -15.83 10.81
N ASP A 113 -2.82 -16.58 11.81
CA ASP A 113 -3.25 -16.46 13.21
C ASP A 113 -2.96 -15.06 13.77
N SER A 114 -1.80 -14.48 13.44
CA SER A 114 -1.43 -13.13 13.86
C SER A 114 -2.33 -12.07 13.23
N ILE A 115 -2.66 -12.20 11.95
CA ILE A 115 -3.62 -11.31 11.27
C ILE A 115 -4.98 -11.38 11.96
N GLY A 116 -5.46 -12.56 12.33
CA GLY A 116 -6.74 -12.71 13.06
C GLY A 116 -6.76 -11.91 14.36
N LYS A 117 -5.70 -11.99 15.18
CA LYS A 117 -5.57 -11.24 16.43
C LYS A 117 -5.55 -9.72 16.19
N VAL A 118 -4.77 -9.28 15.22
CA VAL A 118 -4.67 -7.84 14.85
C VAL A 118 -6.01 -7.33 14.32
N LEU A 119 -6.75 -8.15 13.58
CA LEU A 119 -8.06 -7.78 13.06
C LEU A 119 -9.09 -7.57 14.18
N ASP A 120 -9.03 -8.35 15.24
CA ASP A 120 -9.90 -8.14 16.39
C ASP A 120 -9.65 -6.78 17.08
N SER A 121 -8.39 -6.36 17.19
CA SER A 121 -8.04 -5.02 17.70
C SER A 121 -8.46 -3.92 16.70
N ALA A 122 -8.20 -4.11 15.42
CA ALA A 122 -8.58 -3.16 14.37
C ALA A 122 -10.10 -2.93 14.31
N ARG A 123 -10.90 -3.98 14.47
CA ARG A 123 -12.36 -3.88 14.53
C ARG A 123 -12.85 -3.05 15.72
N LYS A 124 -12.23 -3.21 16.90
CA LYS A 124 -12.57 -2.42 18.11
C LYS A 124 -12.24 -0.95 17.93
N ILE A 125 -11.14 -0.64 17.24
CA ILE A 125 -10.67 0.70 16.95
C ILE A 125 -11.45 1.33 15.78
N GLY A 126 -12.02 0.52 14.90
CA GLY A 126 -12.81 0.97 13.73
C GLY A 126 -11.99 1.21 12.48
N VAL A 127 -10.78 0.61 12.36
CA VAL A 127 -9.93 0.70 11.17
C VAL A 127 -10.03 -0.57 10.33
N LYS A 128 -9.86 -0.45 9.02
CA LYS A 128 -9.80 -1.60 8.10
C LYS A 128 -8.35 -2.03 7.90
N LEU A 129 -8.12 -3.34 7.85
CA LEU A 129 -6.82 -3.89 7.51
C LEU A 129 -6.74 -4.19 6.01
N ALA A 130 -5.60 -3.93 5.42
CA ALA A 130 -5.30 -4.22 4.02
C ALA A 130 -4.10 -5.17 3.91
N ILE A 131 -4.31 -6.33 3.30
CA ILE A 131 -3.22 -7.25 2.94
C ILE A 131 -2.71 -6.85 1.56
N GLU A 132 -1.45 -6.51 1.48
CA GLU A 132 -0.72 -6.35 0.23
C GLU A 132 0.19 -7.58 0.04
N PRO A 133 -0.13 -8.47 -0.91
CA PRO A 133 0.78 -9.57 -1.24
C PRO A 133 2.05 -9.02 -1.86
N LEU A 134 3.21 -9.36 -1.30
CA LEU A 134 4.48 -8.91 -1.87
C LEU A 134 5.02 -9.91 -2.90
N HIS A 135 5.83 -9.42 -3.83
CA HIS A 135 6.45 -10.23 -4.87
C HIS A 135 7.14 -11.47 -4.29
N PRO A 136 6.98 -12.66 -4.89
CA PRO A 136 7.54 -13.91 -4.38
C PRO A 136 9.04 -13.89 -4.08
N MET A 137 9.81 -13.06 -4.78
CA MET A 137 11.25 -12.89 -4.55
C MET A 137 11.61 -12.44 -3.14
N VAL A 138 10.69 -11.84 -2.40
CA VAL A 138 10.91 -11.34 -1.03
C VAL A 138 10.16 -12.16 0.04
N THR A 139 9.64 -13.32 -0.33
CA THR A 139 8.84 -14.17 0.56
C THR A 139 9.60 -14.54 1.83
N GLY A 140 10.87 -14.87 1.73
CA GLY A 140 11.67 -15.27 2.89
C GLY A 140 11.87 -14.16 3.93
N ASP A 141 12.04 -12.94 3.47
CA ASP A 141 12.51 -11.84 4.30
C ASP A 141 11.40 -10.86 4.72
N ARG A 142 10.40 -10.65 3.87
CA ARG A 142 9.48 -9.53 4.01
C ARG A 142 8.01 -9.91 4.15
N ALA A 143 7.53 -10.91 3.42
CA ALA A 143 6.13 -11.29 3.49
C ALA A 143 5.91 -12.75 3.11
N LEU A 144 5.20 -13.50 3.94
CA LEU A 144 4.83 -14.90 3.66
C LEU A 144 3.58 -15.02 2.79
N ILE A 145 2.87 -13.90 2.58
CA ILE A 145 1.73 -13.79 1.66
C ILE A 145 2.25 -13.16 0.37
N SER A 146 2.27 -13.93 -0.72
CA SER A 146 2.90 -13.55 -1.99
C SER A 146 2.01 -13.75 -3.23
N SER A 147 0.69 -13.87 -3.03
CA SER A 147 -0.28 -13.89 -4.11
C SER A 147 -1.63 -13.33 -3.65
N LEU A 148 -2.38 -12.73 -4.57
CA LEU A 148 -3.75 -12.28 -4.31
C LEU A 148 -4.66 -13.45 -3.93
N SER A 149 -4.45 -14.63 -4.51
CA SER A 149 -5.21 -15.84 -4.18
C SER A 149 -5.11 -16.20 -2.70
N HIS A 150 -3.89 -16.15 -2.12
CA HIS A 150 -3.69 -16.42 -0.71
C HIS A 150 -4.30 -15.32 0.17
N ALA A 151 -4.08 -14.04 -0.18
CA ALA A 151 -4.66 -12.92 0.55
C ALA A 151 -6.19 -12.95 0.55
N ASN A 152 -6.82 -13.24 -0.59
CA ASN A 152 -8.27 -13.40 -0.69
C ASN A 152 -8.80 -14.51 0.22
N SER A 153 -8.11 -15.66 0.22
CA SER A 153 -8.52 -16.79 1.09
C SER A 153 -8.46 -16.44 2.58
N ILE A 154 -7.44 -15.68 3.00
CA ILE A 154 -7.35 -15.17 4.38
C ILE A 154 -8.51 -14.20 4.67
N CYS A 155 -8.77 -13.24 3.78
CA CYS A 155 -9.87 -12.29 3.95
C CYS A 155 -11.23 -12.97 4.02
N GLU A 156 -11.46 -14.03 3.25
CA GLU A 156 -12.69 -14.82 3.28
C GLU A 156 -12.85 -15.56 4.60
N ALA A 157 -11.79 -16.20 5.07
CA ALA A 157 -11.80 -16.93 6.33
C ALA A 157 -12.03 -16.02 7.55
N LEU A 158 -11.45 -14.82 7.53
CA LEU A 158 -11.52 -13.87 8.65
C LEU A 158 -12.77 -12.96 8.62
N GLY A 159 -13.43 -12.78 7.47
CA GLY A 159 -14.68 -12.01 7.34
C GLY A 159 -14.47 -10.50 7.23
N PRO A 160 -15.40 -9.66 7.73
CA PRO A 160 -15.39 -8.22 7.49
C PRO A 160 -14.27 -7.48 8.22
N GLY A 161 -13.92 -6.29 7.72
CA GLY A 161 -12.88 -5.41 8.32
C GLY A 161 -11.48 -5.64 7.75
N ILE A 162 -11.32 -6.57 6.81
CA ILE A 162 -10.07 -6.85 6.13
C ILE A 162 -10.30 -7.00 4.62
N GLY A 163 -9.34 -6.55 3.83
CA GLY A 163 -9.36 -6.66 2.37
C GLY A 163 -7.95 -6.69 1.79
N VAL A 164 -7.87 -6.53 0.49
CA VAL A 164 -6.62 -6.65 -0.26
C VAL A 164 -6.26 -5.36 -0.99
N VAL A 165 -4.98 -5.18 -1.20
CA VAL A 165 -4.41 -4.16 -2.09
C VAL A 165 -3.85 -4.86 -3.31
N VAL A 166 -4.12 -4.30 -4.48
CA VAL A 166 -3.50 -4.67 -5.75
C VAL A 166 -2.36 -3.69 -6.01
N ASP A 167 -1.12 -4.07 -5.65
CA ASP A 167 0.07 -3.35 -6.13
C ASP A 167 0.58 -4.04 -7.40
N VAL A 168 0.59 -3.31 -8.48
CA VAL A 168 1.01 -3.85 -9.79
C VAL A 168 2.43 -4.41 -9.75
N TYR A 169 3.36 -3.81 -8.97
CA TYR A 169 4.74 -4.30 -8.83
C TYR A 169 4.82 -5.72 -8.29
N HIS A 170 3.89 -6.05 -7.45
CA HIS A 170 3.90 -7.33 -6.74
C HIS A 170 3.08 -8.42 -7.41
N CYS A 171 2.20 -8.09 -8.36
CA CYS A 171 1.24 -9.05 -8.92
C CYS A 171 1.12 -9.07 -10.44
N TRP A 172 1.79 -8.18 -11.20
CA TRP A 172 1.67 -8.09 -12.67
C TRP A 172 1.97 -9.40 -13.40
N TRP A 173 2.79 -10.26 -12.83
CA TRP A 173 3.26 -11.54 -13.37
C TRP A 173 2.28 -12.71 -13.13
N ASP A 174 1.27 -12.54 -12.27
CA ASP A 174 0.38 -13.62 -11.85
C ASP A 174 -0.67 -13.92 -12.92
N GLU A 175 -0.65 -15.15 -13.46
CA GLU A 175 -1.60 -15.61 -14.49
C GLU A 175 -3.05 -15.59 -13.98
N ARG A 176 -3.28 -15.61 -12.68
CA ARG A 176 -4.59 -15.58 -12.05
C ARG A 176 -5.04 -14.18 -11.66
N LEU A 177 -4.25 -13.15 -11.95
CA LEU A 177 -4.49 -11.79 -11.49
C LEU A 177 -5.92 -11.31 -11.76
N ALA A 178 -6.41 -11.49 -12.98
CA ALA A 178 -7.77 -11.06 -13.36
C ALA A 178 -8.86 -11.74 -12.51
N ALA A 179 -8.79 -13.05 -12.35
CA ALA A 179 -9.75 -13.82 -11.57
C ALA A 179 -9.70 -13.47 -10.07
N GLU A 180 -8.52 -13.19 -9.53
CA GLU A 180 -8.37 -12.85 -8.12
C GLU A 180 -8.77 -11.39 -7.83
N ILE A 181 -8.62 -10.48 -8.80
CA ILE A 181 -9.17 -9.12 -8.71
C ILE A 181 -10.72 -9.18 -8.72
N GLU A 182 -11.32 -9.92 -9.65
CA GLU A 182 -12.76 -10.12 -9.72
C GLU A 182 -13.31 -10.70 -8.41
N ARG A 183 -12.71 -11.77 -7.90
CA ARG A 183 -13.05 -12.40 -6.62
C ARG A 183 -13.03 -11.41 -5.44
N ALA A 184 -12.01 -10.57 -5.36
CA ALA A 184 -11.91 -9.54 -4.32
C ALA A 184 -12.99 -8.46 -4.50
N GLY A 185 -13.28 -8.08 -5.74
CA GLY A 185 -14.29 -7.08 -6.09
C GLY A 185 -15.70 -7.52 -5.76
N GLU A 186 -16.10 -8.74 -6.15
CA GLU A 186 -17.39 -9.35 -5.83
C GLU A 186 -17.64 -9.40 -4.31
N ALA A 187 -16.59 -9.64 -3.54
CA ALA A 187 -16.65 -9.65 -2.08
C ALA A 187 -16.59 -8.24 -1.45
N GLY A 188 -16.43 -7.17 -2.23
CA GLY A 188 -16.28 -5.79 -1.73
C GLY A 188 -15.01 -5.57 -0.91
N ARG A 189 -13.92 -6.30 -1.22
CA ARG A 189 -12.68 -6.32 -0.44
C ARG A 189 -11.49 -5.65 -1.11
N LEU A 190 -11.66 -5.01 -2.27
CA LEU A 190 -10.62 -4.19 -2.89
C LEU A 190 -10.49 -2.87 -2.11
N LEU A 191 -9.43 -2.71 -1.34
CA LEU A 191 -9.19 -1.53 -0.50
C LEU A 191 -8.21 -0.54 -1.14
N GLY A 192 -7.25 -1.01 -1.94
CA GLY A 192 -6.25 -0.16 -2.58
C GLY A 192 -5.83 -0.67 -3.96
N PHE A 193 -5.35 0.27 -4.78
CA PHE A 193 -4.74 0.00 -6.07
C PHE A 193 -3.49 0.85 -6.22
N HIS A 194 -2.31 0.21 -6.12
CA HIS A 194 -1.01 0.86 -6.21
C HIS A 194 -0.41 0.70 -7.60
N VAL A 195 0.18 1.79 -8.09
CA VAL A 195 0.76 1.87 -9.42
C VAL A 195 2.21 2.36 -9.39
N ASN A 196 3.00 1.75 -10.21
CA ASN A 196 4.41 1.98 -10.49
C ASN A 196 4.74 1.22 -11.79
N ASP A 197 6.00 0.91 -12.08
CA ASP A 197 6.34 0.05 -13.20
C ASP A 197 7.52 -0.87 -12.91
N TRP A 198 7.65 -1.95 -13.68
CA TRP A 198 8.73 -2.92 -13.59
C TRP A 198 9.74 -2.67 -14.71
N LEU A 199 10.95 -2.26 -14.33
CA LEU A 199 12.03 -1.96 -15.28
C LEU A 199 12.82 -3.21 -15.70
N LEU A 200 13.25 -3.22 -16.93
CA LEU A 200 14.18 -4.22 -17.46
C LEU A 200 15.46 -3.56 -18.01
N PRO A 201 16.65 -4.06 -17.65
CA PRO A 201 16.91 -5.08 -16.63
C PRO A 201 16.60 -4.55 -15.23
N THR A 202 16.08 -5.42 -14.34
CA THR A 202 15.86 -5.07 -12.93
C THR A 202 17.19 -5.04 -12.19
N ARG A 203 17.59 -3.88 -11.67
CA ARG A 203 18.86 -3.68 -10.97
C ARG A 203 18.76 -4.02 -9.48
N HIS A 204 17.60 -3.75 -8.87
CA HIS A 204 17.35 -4.02 -7.47
C HIS A 204 15.87 -4.29 -7.21
N LEU A 205 15.54 -5.38 -6.48
CA LEU A 205 14.16 -5.83 -6.29
C LEU A 205 13.26 -4.84 -5.52
N LEU A 206 13.82 -4.01 -4.66
CA LEU A 206 13.02 -3.14 -3.79
C LEU A 206 13.08 -1.68 -4.20
N THR A 207 14.19 -1.23 -4.81
CA THR A 207 14.46 0.20 -5.02
C THR A 207 14.73 0.54 -6.49
N ASP A 208 14.13 -0.22 -7.40
CA ASP A 208 14.25 0.00 -8.84
C ASP A 208 12.87 0.05 -9.53
N ARG A 209 11.84 0.51 -8.80
CA ARG A 209 10.52 0.70 -9.42
C ARG A 209 10.58 1.86 -10.42
N GLY A 210 9.98 1.66 -11.60
CA GLY A 210 9.80 2.70 -12.61
C GLY A 210 8.61 3.60 -12.30
N MET A 211 8.63 4.81 -12.89
CA MET A 211 7.43 5.62 -13.04
C MET A 211 6.49 4.92 -14.04
N MET A 212 5.19 5.07 -13.85
CA MET A 212 4.19 4.42 -14.70
C MET A 212 4.42 4.72 -16.19
N GLY A 213 4.61 3.69 -16.97
CA GLY A 213 4.88 3.73 -18.42
C GLY A 213 6.37 3.71 -18.80
N ASP A 214 7.28 3.56 -17.84
CA ASP A 214 8.71 3.40 -18.10
C ASP A 214 9.13 1.92 -18.23
N GLY A 215 8.26 0.99 -17.84
CA GLY A 215 8.54 -0.45 -17.79
C GLY A 215 7.63 -1.29 -18.67
N ILE A 216 7.35 -2.51 -18.20
CA ILE A 216 6.69 -3.56 -18.99
C ILE A 216 5.29 -3.94 -18.50
N ILE A 217 4.81 -3.35 -17.41
CA ILE A 217 3.51 -3.72 -16.84
C ILE A 217 2.37 -3.22 -17.73
N ASP A 218 1.39 -4.07 -18.01
CA ASP A 218 0.13 -3.66 -18.65
C ASP A 218 -0.77 -2.89 -17.65
N LEU A 219 -0.35 -1.67 -17.35
CA LEU A 219 -1.02 -0.81 -16.37
C LEU A 219 -2.47 -0.52 -16.73
N ARG A 220 -2.78 -0.35 -18.04
CA ARG A 220 -4.15 -0.05 -18.49
C ARG A 220 -5.05 -1.28 -18.39
N GLY A 221 -4.53 -2.45 -18.74
CA GLY A 221 -5.25 -3.71 -18.58
C GLY A 221 -5.59 -3.99 -17.13
N ILE A 222 -4.61 -3.88 -16.22
CA ILE A 222 -4.84 -4.09 -14.78
C ILE A 222 -5.80 -3.04 -14.21
N TYR A 223 -5.67 -1.76 -14.59
CA TYR A 223 -6.61 -0.72 -14.19
C TYR A 223 -8.04 -1.04 -14.62
N SER A 224 -8.23 -1.50 -15.87
CA SER A 224 -9.54 -1.93 -16.37
C SER A 224 -10.11 -3.09 -15.55
N MET A 225 -9.30 -4.12 -15.21
CA MET A 225 -9.72 -5.24 -14.37
C MET A 225 -10.21 -4.75 -13.00
N VAL A 226 -9.43 -3.88 -12.34
CA VAL A 226 -9.75 -3.34 -11.02
C VAL A 226 -11.02 -2.51 -11.05
N ARG A 227 -11.22 -1.68 -12.09
CA ARG A 227 -12.44 -0.87 -12.25
C ARG A 227 -13.67 -1.73 -12.56
N SER A 228 -13.52 -2.72 -13.44
CA SER A 228 -14.60 -3.67 -13.78
C SER A 228 -15.04 -4.50 -12.57
N ALA A 229 -14.11 -4.82 -11.67
CA ALA A 229 -14.39 -5.48 -10.40
C ALA A 229 -15.06 -4.56 -9.34
N GLY A 230 -15.41 -3.32 -9.70
CA GLY A 230 -16.17 -2.39 -8.86
C GLY A 230 -15.34 -1.49 -7.95
N TYR A 231 -14.02 -1.48 -8.04
CA TYR A 231 -13.18 -0.57 -7.26
C TYR A 231 -13.39 0.89 -7.67
N LYS A 232 -13.76 1.73 -6.71
CA LYS A 232 -14.03 3.17 -6.91
C LYS A 232 -13.00 4.07 -6.21
N GLY A 233 -12.05 3.47 -5.52
CA GLY A 233 -11.01 4.19 -4.78
C GLY A 233 -9.99 4.89 -5.69
N ALA A 234 -8.97 5.44 -5.06
CA ALA A 234 -7.91 6.17 -5.72
C ALA A 234 -6.93 5.25 -6.48
N VAL A 235 -6.24 5.83 -7.46
CA VAL A 235 -5.00 5.27 -8.00
C VAL A 235 -3.85 5.84 -7.19
N GLU A 236 -3.17 4.99 -6.45
CA GLU A 236 -2.08 5.38 -5.56
C GLU A 236 -0.72 5.13 -6.21
N VAL A 237 0.10 6.18 -6.32
CA VAL A 237 1.47 6.09 -6.84
C VAL A 237 2.40 5.74 -5.70
N GLU A 238 3.02 4.57 -5.76
CA GLU A 238 4.00 4.10 -4.79
C GLU A 238 5.30 3.67 -5.47
N ILE A 239 6.31 4.54 -5.45
CA ILE A 239 7.57 4.32 -6.16
C ILE A 239 8.75 4.27 -5.19
N PHE A 240 9.27 3.08 -4.96
CA PHE A 240 10.56 2.88 -4.30
C PHE A 240 11.63 2.84 -5.39
N SER A 241 12.38 3.94 -5.57
CA SER A 241 13.37 4.05 -6.64
C SER A 241 14.52 4.97 -6.28
N THR A 242 15.71 4.41 -6.30
CA THR A 242 16.93 5.20 -6.08
C THR A 242 17.06 6.34 -7.11
N ASP A 243 16.64 6.10 -8.36
CA ASP A 243 16.70 7.11 -9.40
C ASP A 243 15.70 8.24 -9.16
N TRP A 244 14.45 7.91 -8.81
CA TRP A 244 13.41 8.92 -8.52
C TRP A 244 13.68 9.65 -7.22
N TRP A 245 14.21 9.00 -6.20
CA TRP A 245 14.62 9.63 -4.95
C TRP A 245 15.79 10.60 -5.09
N SER A 246 16.59 10.50 -6.16
CA SER A 246 17.68 11.45 -6.43
C SER A 246 17.20 12.80 -6.97
N ARG A 247 15.95 12.88 -7.47
CA ARG A 247 15.36 14.06 -8.13
C ARG A 247 14.70 15.01 -7.14
N ASP A 248 14.33 16.18 -7.63
CA ASP A 248 13.51 17.14 -6.88
C ASP A 248 12.12 16.53 -6.59
N PRO A 249 11.66 16.50 -5.33
CA PRO A 249 10.40 15.86 -4.95
C PRO A 249 9.18 16.53 -5.58
N ALA A 250 9.23 17.83 -5.84
CA ALA A 250 8.15 18.55 -6.50
C ALA A 250 8.01 18.09 -7.96
N GLU A 251 9.14 17.97 -8.68
CA GLU A 251 9.18 17.45 -10.04
C GLU A 251 8.66 16.02 -10.10
N VAL A 252 9.07 15.16 -9.16
CA VAL A 252 8.63 13.75 -9.11
C VAL A 252 7.12 13.64 -8.95
N ILE A 253 6.52 14.44 -8.06
CA ILE A 253 5.07 14.47 -7.86
C ILE A 253 4.34 14.96 -9.11
N ASP A 254 4.85 16.01 -9.78
CA ASP A 254 4.27 16.52 -11.02
C ASP A 254 4.25 15.45 -12.12
N ILE A 255 5.38 14.77 -12.32
CA ILE A 255 5.49 13.68 -13.29
C ILE A 255 4.52 12.54 -12.94
N ALA A 256 4.42 12.15 -11.67
CA ALA A 256 3.52 11.11 -11.23
C ALA A 256 2.06 11.44 -11.52
N ILE A 257 1.63 12.67 -11.25
CA ILE A 257 0.29 13.15 -11.55
C ILE A 257 0.00 13.12 -13.07
N ASP A 258 0.93 13.60 -13.87
CA ASP A 258 0.75 13.67 -15.33
C ASP A 258 0.71 12.27 -15.96
N ARG A 259 1.54 11.34 -15.49
CA ARG A 259 1.51 9.93 -15.93
C ARG A 259 0.20 9.25 -15.54
N CYS A 260 -0.29 9.44 -14.32
CA CYS A 260 -1.60 8.93 -13.91
C CYS A 260 -2.73 9.49 -14.77
N ARG A 261 -2.75 10.79 -15.02
CA ARG A 261 -3.77 11.43 -15.87
C ARG A 261 -3.74 10.92 -17.30
N SER A 262 -2.56 10.59 -17.81
CA SER A 262 -2.40 10.06 -19.18
C SER A 262 -2.83 8.60 -19.30
N LEU A 263 -2.53 7.76 -18.29
CA LEU A 263 -2.74 6.31 -18.33
C LEU A 263 -4.14 5.89 -17.87
N PHE A 264 -4.69 6.57 -16.86
CA PHE A 264 -5.89 6.15 -16.13
C PHE A 264 -7.07 7.13 -16.33
N ARG A 265 -7.32 7.54 -17.56
CA ARG A 265 -8.52 8.32 -17.87
C ARG A 265 -9.76 7.45 -17.68
N ALA A 266 -10.77 7.98 -16.98
CA ALA A 266 -12.12 7.41 -17.09
C ALA A 266 -12.60 7.58 -18.51
N GLU A 267 -13.02 6.49 -19.16
CA GLU A 267 -13.72 6.54 -20.43
C GLU A 267 -15.08 7.25 -20.28
#